data_2ccfe54d17274b952edf1e4ccaf4f197
#
_entry.id   2ccfe54d17274b952edf1e4ccaf4f197
#
_cell.length_a   1.000
_cell.length_b   1.000
_cell.length_c   1.000
_cell.angle_alpha   90.00
_cell.angle_beta   90.00
_cell.angle_gamma   90.00
#
_symmetry.space_group_name_H-M   'P 1'
#
loop_
_entity.id
_entity.type
_entity.pdbx_description
1 polymer ?
#
loop_
_entity_poly.entity_id
_entity_poly.type
_entity_poly.pdbx_seq_one_letter_code
_entity_poly.pdbx_strand_id
1 'polypeptide(L)'
;MGNQTIIDDARSDAAKRPLRVLLIEDSPLIRRSLVEAIDASGQLRVTAFADSPGDAIALLAAQAFDAVIVDLQLKRGSGIEVLAYLQEKGLVDSSFAAVLTNHALPAYRERCLQYGVRHFFDKSLEFDRVIDALHDYARERV
;
A
#
# COMPACT_ATOMS: atom_id res chain seq x y z
N MET A 1 -14.20 35.68 -13.17
CA MET A 1 -15.09 34.68 -12.59
C MET A 1 -14.76 33.28 -13.02
N GLY A 2 -14.64 33.02 -14.31
CA GLY A 2 -14.29 31.70 -14.80
C GLY A 2 -12.96 31.18 -14.29
N ASN A 3 -11.96 32.05 -14.15
CA ASN A 3 -10.63 31.64 -13.68
C ASN A 3 -10.66 31.15 -12.24
N GLN A 4 -11.43 31.78 -11.38
CA GLN A 4 -11.53 31.38 -9.99
C GLN A 4 -12.21 30.01 -9.86
N THR A 5 -13.26 29.81 -10.64
CA THR A 5 -13.97 28.52 -10.67
C THR A 5 -13.05 27.43 -11.16
N ILE A 6 -12.25 27.70 -12.20
CA ILE A 6 -11.29 26.72 -12.73
C ILE A 6 -10.23 26.37 -11.69
N ILE A 7 -9.74 27.36 -10.94
CA ILE A 7 -8.74 27.12 -9.89
C ILE A 7 -9.34 26.27 -8.77
N ASP A 8 -10.56 26.55 -8.37
CA ASP A 8 -11.25 25.78 -7.34
C ASP A 8 -11.49 24.35 -7.81
N ASP A 9 -11.88 24.17 -9.07
CA ASP A 9 -12.07 22.84 -9.66
C ASP A 9 -10.77 22.06 -9.70
N ALA A 10 -9.67 22.71 -10.06
CA ALA A 10 -8.36 22.06 -10.08
C ALA A 10 -7.94 21.61 -8.69
N ARG A 11 -8.19 22.41 -7.65
CA ARG A 11 -7.94 22.05 -6.27
C ARG A 11 -8.80 20.86 -5.85
N SER A 12 -10.06 20.91 -6.20
CA SER A 12 -11.01 19.84 -5.91
C SER A 12 -10.56 18.54 -6.57
N ASP A 13 -10.11 18.61 -7.83
CA ASP A 13 -9.61 17.46 -8.55
C ASP A 13 -8.35 16.89 -7.91
N ALA A 14 -7.43 17.75 -7.48
CA ALA A 14 -6.23 17.31 -6.79
C ALA A 14 -6.57 16.62 -5.47
N ALA A 15 -7.53 17.17 -4.69
CA ALA A 15 -7.99 16.56 -3.44
C ALA A 15 -8.72 15.24 -3.68
N LYS A 16 -9.32 15.06 -4.86
CA LYS A 16 -10.08 13.88 -5.23
C LYS A 16 -9.25 12.85 -5.99
N ARG A 17 -7.98 13.13 -6.24
CA ARG A 17 -7.12 12.16 -6.92
C ARG A 17 -7.04 10.88 -6.11
N PRO A 18 -7.14 9.72 -6.77
CA PRO A 18 -6.96 8.45 -6.06
C PRO A 18 -5.60 8.40 -5.40
N LEU A 19 -5.54 7.83 -4.21
CA LEU A 19 -4.27 7.55 -3.57
C LEU A 19 -3.58 6.44 -4.35
N ARG A 20 -2.28 6.58 -4.50
CA ARG A 20 -1.46 5.66 -5.29
C ARG A 20 -0.97 4.53 -4.40
N VAL A 21 -1.28 3.30 -4.78
CA VAL A 21 -0.96 2.10 -4.01
C VAL A 21 0.06 1.25 -4.75
N LEU A 22 1.14 0.88 -4.07
CA LEU A 22 2.07 -0.14 -4.53
C LEU A 22 1.70 -1.46 -3.88
N LEU A 23 1.51 -2.49 -4.69
CA LEU A 23 1.15 -3.82 -4.23
C LEU A 23 2.31 -4.78 -4.48
N ILE A 24 2.79 -5.42 -3.41
CA ILE A 24 3.90 -6.37 -3.51
C ILE A 24 3.36 -7.76 -3.20
N GLU A 25 3.10 -8.51 -4.26
CA GLU A 25 2.43 -9.79 -4.23
C GLU A 25 2.83 -10.61 -5.45
N ASP A 26 3.33 -11.81 -5.26
CA ASP A 26 3.80 -12.64 -6.38
C ASP A 26 2.75 -13.60 -6.95
N SER A 27 1.59 -13.74 -6.32
CA SER A 27 0.49 -14.52 -6.88
C SER A 27 -0.35 -13.67 -7.83
N PRO A 28 -0.39 -13.96 -9.13
CA PRO A 28 -1.21 -13.17 -10.07
C PRO A 28 -2.70 -13.18 -9.72
N LEU A 29 -3.20 -14.30 -9.19
CA LEU A 29 -4.61 -14.41 -8.84
C LEU A 29 -4.97 -13.54 -7.64
N ILE A 30 -4.16 -13.59 -6.59
CA ILE A 30 -4.37 -12.76 -5.39
C ILE A 30 -4.19 -11.29 -5.74
N ARG A 31 -3.18 -10.97 -6.54
CA ARG A 31 -2.92 -9.60 -6.99
C ARG A 31 -4.14 -9.03 -7.72
N ARG A 32 -4.73 -9.80 -8.63
CA ARG A 32 -5.93 -9.36 -9.35
C ARG A 32 -7.08 -9.07 -8.39
N SER A 33 -7.33 -9.95 -7.43
CA SER A 33 -8.39 -9.77 -6.44
C SER A 33 -8.17 -8.51 -5.61
N LEU A 34 -6.92 -8.25 -5.20
CA LEU A 34 -6.59 -7.06 -4.44
C LEU A 34 -6.78 -5.79 -5.28
N VAL A 35 -6.34 -5.80 -6.53
CA VAL A 35 -6.49 -4.65 -7.42
C VAL A 35 -7.97 -4.31 -7.60
N GLU A 36 -8.81 -5.31 -7.88
CA GLU A 36 -10.25 -5.09 -8.03
C GLU A 36 -10.87 -4.49 -6.78
N ALA A 37 -10.53 -5.04 -5.60
CA ALA A 37 -11.09 -4.56 -4.34
C ALA A 37 -10.59 -3.15 -3.98
N ILE A 38 -9.33 -2.86 -4.23
CA ILE A 38 -8.76 -1.54 -3.92
C ILE A 38 -9.30 -0.48 -4.86
N ASP A 39 -9.36 -0.78 -6.15
CA ASP A 39 -9.77 0.20 -7.17
C ASP A 39 -11.28 0.46 -7.16
N ALA A 40 -12.08 -0.41 -6.54
CA ALA A 40 -13.54 -0.38 -6.66
C ALA A 40 -14.17 0.96 -6.23
N SER A 41 -13.63 1.61 -5.22
CA SER A 41 -14.21 2.86 -4.70
C SER A 41 -13.83 4.11 -5.52
N GLY A 42 -12.79 4.02 -6.31
CA GLY A 42 -12.22 5.18 -7.00
C GLY A 42 -11.40 6.10 -6.11
N GLN A 43 -11.35 5.87 -4.81
CA GLN A 43 -10.54 6.68 -3.87
C GLN A 43 -9.09 6.21 -3.80
N LEU A 44 -8.85 4.99 -4.22
CA LEU A 44 -7.54 4.35 -4.21
C LEU A 44 -7.32 3.71 -5.57
N ARG A 45 -6.06 3.62 -5.96
CA ARG A 45 -5.72 2.97 -7.22
C ARG A 45 -4.37 2.27 -7.09
N VAL A 46 -4.31 1.01 -7.45
CA VAL A 46 -3.04 0.30 -7.57
C VAL A 46 -2.36 0.79 -8.85
N THR A 47 -1.31 1.57 -8.68
CA THR A 47 -0.59 2.17 -9.81
C THR A 47 0.64 1.37 -10.23
N ALA A 48 1.09 0.46 -9.36
CA ALA A 48 2.21 -0.42 -9.67
C ALA A 48 2.14 -1.65 -8.79
N PHE A 49 2.75 -2.72 -9.27
CA PHE A 49 2.92 -3.93 -8.47
C PHE A 49 4.33 -4.50 -8.68
N ALA A 50 4.78 -5.28 -7.70
CA ALA A 50 6.05 -5.98 -7.75
C ALA A 50 5.87 -7.40 -7.24
N ASP A 51 6.68 -8.33 -7.73
CA ASP A 51 6.66 -9.72 -7.30
C ASP A 51 7.94 -10.13 -6.58
N SER A 52 8.85 -9.19 -6.37
CA SER A 52 10.11 -9.42 -5.65
C SER A 52 10.49 -8.16 -4.86
N PRO A 53 11.31 -8.31 -3.80
CA PRO A 53 11.79 -7.15 -3.05
C PRO A 53 12.60 -6.18 -3.91
N GLY A 54 13.43 -6.70 -4.80
CA GLY A 54 14.25 -5.86 -5.66
C GLY A 54 13.43 -4.96 -6.56
N ASP A 55 12.41 -5.52 -7.22
CA ASP A 55 11.52 -4.74 -8.07
C ASP A 55 10.71 -3.72 -7.27
N ALA A 56 10.26 -4.12 -6.07
CA ALA A 56 9.53 -3.21 -5.18
C ALA A 56 10.39 -2.01 -4.77
N ILE A 57 11.63 -2.27 -4.37
CA ILE A 57 12.55 -1.21 -3.96
C ILE A 57 12.86 -0.28 -5.13
N ALA A 58 13.04 -0.83 -6.33
CA ALA A 58 13.26 -0.03 -7.53
C ALA A 58 12.09 0.91 -7.81
N LEU A 59 10.85 0.42 -7.67
CA LEU A 59 9.65 1.23 -7.83
C LEU A 59 9.57 2.33 -6.76
N LEU A 60 9.86 1.98 -5.50
CA LEU A 60 9.84 2.95 -4.41
C LEU A 60 10.90 4.03 -4.56
N ALA A 61 12.03 3.70 -5.17
CA ALA A 61 13.09 4.67 -5.44
C ALA A 61 12.72 5.60 -6.62
N ALA A 62 11.92 5.10 -7.56
CA ALA A 62 11.62 5.81 -8.80
C ALA A 62 10.39 6.71 -8.70
N GLN A 63 9.43 6.40 -7.84
CA GLN A 63 8.18 7.15 -7.75
C GLN A 63 7.60 7.11 -6.35
N ALA A 64 6.71 8.08 -6.07
CA ALA A 64 6.06 8.18 -4.76
C ALA A 64 4.77 7.36 -4.72
N PHE A 65 4.51 6.74 -3.57
CA PHE A 65 3.27 6.03 -3.31
C PHE A 65 2.67 6.53 -2.00
N ASP A 66 1.35 6.56 -1.93
CA ASP A 66 0.63 6.92 -0.70
C ASP A 66 0.47 5.72 0.23
N ALA A 67 0.41 4.52 -0.34
CA ALA A 67 0.24 3.28 0.41
C ALA A 67 1.06 2.16 -0.21
N VAL A 68 1.55 1.26 0.64
CA VAL A 68 2.31 0.08 0.22
C VAL A 68 1.73 -1.13 0.95
N ILE A 69 1.36 -2.15 0.21
CA ILE A 69 0.87 -3.42 0.76
C ILE A 69 1.88 -4.50 0.43
N VAL A 70 2.39 -5.17 1.45
CA VAL A 70 3.54 -6.06 1.34
C VAL A 70 3.18 -7.46 1.81
N ASP A 71 3.37 -8.45 0.92
CA ASP A 71 3.40 -9.84 1.35
C ASP A 71 4.81 -10.16 1.85
N LEU A 72 4.90 -10.86 2.98
CA LEU A 72 6.19 -11.25 3.56
C LEU A 72 6.84 -12.41 2.81
N GLN A 73 6.02 -13.30 2.23
CA GLN A 73 6.54 -14.47 1.54
C GLN A 73 6.42 -14.32 0.04
N LEU A 74 7.54 -14.07 -0.59
CA LEU A 74 7.64 -13.92 -2.03
C LEU A 74 8.49 -15.07 -2.57
N LYS A 75 8.27 -15.45 -3.82
CA LYS A 75 9.02 -16.54 -4.46
C LYS A 75 10.50 -16.25 -4.53
N ARG A 76 10.86 -14.95 -4.66
CA ARG A 76 12.25 -14.52 -4.74
C ARG A 76 12.49 -13.46 -3.68
N GLY A 77 12.81 -13.91 -2.47
CA GLY A 77 13.14 -13.00 -1.38
C GLY A 77 11.99 -12.84 -0.39
N SER A 78 12.13 -11.88 0.49
CA SER A 78 11.20 -11.64 1.59
C SER A 78 10.70 -10.21 1.58
N GLY A 79 9.42 -10.02 1.92
CA GLY A 79 8.86 -8.69 2.11
C GLY A 79 9.52 -7.91 3.25
N ILE A 80 10.21 -8.59 4.16
CA ILE A 80 10.98 -7.93 5.22
C ILE A 80 12.02 -6.98 4.64
N GLU A 81 12.63 -7.34 3.51
CA GLU A 81 13.61 -6.46 2.84
C GLU A 81 12.97 -5.14 2.42
N VAL A 82 11.71 -5.19 1.99
CA VAL A 82 10.95 -3.99 1.64
C VAL A 82 10.66 -3.15 2.89
N LEU A 83 10.28 -3.80 3.99
CA LEU A 83 10.00 -3.10 5.24
C LEU A 83 11.25 -2.38 5.76
N ALA A 84 12.41 -3.02 5.67
CA ALA A 84 13.67 -2.42 6.06
C ALA A 84 13.97 -1.16 5.22
N TYR A 85 13.72 -1.24 3.92
CA TYR A 85 13.89 -0.09 3.01
C TYR A 85 12.93 1.05 3.38
N LEU A 86 11.65 0.73 3.63
CA LEU A 86 10.65 1.73 4.00
C LEU A 86 11.04 2.45 5.29
N GLN A 87 11.55 1.71 6.27
CA GLN A 87 11.98 2.29 7.54
C GLN A 87 13.21 3.18 7.33
N GLU A 88 14.19 2.71 6.60
CA GLU A 88 15.42 3.45 6.33
C GLU A 88 15.15 4.79 5.64
N LYS A 89 14.18 4.81 4.73
CA LYS A 89 13.84 6.02 3.96
C LYS A 89 12.75 6.87 4.64
N GLY A 90 12.29 6.48 5.82
CA GLY A 90 11.22 7.21 6.51
C GLY A 90 9.86 7.07 5.88
N LEU A 91 9.70 6.16 4.94
CA LEU A 91 8.45 5.98 4.20
C LEU A 91 7.39 5.24 5.02
N VAL A 92 7.79 4.49 6.03
CA VAL A 92 6.86 3.78 6.88
C VAL A 92 5.96 4.75 7.67
N ASP A 93 6.46 5.93 8.00
CA ASP A 93 5.68 6.96 8.70
C ASP A 93 4.99 7.92 7.75
N SER A 94 5.56 8.18 6.58
CA SER A 94 5.02 9.16 5.63
C SER A 94 3.97 8.57 4.68
N SER A 95 3.81 7.25 4.66
CA SER A 95 2.82 6.56 3.85
C SER A 95 2.09 5.53 4.70
N PHE A 96 1.03 4.94 4.13
CA PHE A 96 0.36 3.81 4.76
C PHE A 96 1.11 2.53 4.36
N ALA A 97 1.69 1.84 5.34
CA ALA A 97 2.38 0.58 5.10
C ALA A 97 1.64 -0.56 5.81
N ALA A 98 1.23 -1.56 5.07
CA ALA A 98 0.51 -2.71 5.60
C ALA A 98 1.15 -4.01 5.12
N VAL A 99 1.19 -4.99 6.02
CA VAL A 99 1.57 -6.36 5.67
C VAL A 99 0.31 -7.20 5.52
N LEU A 100 0.23 -7.94 4.44
CA LEU A 100 -0.87 -8.86 4.18
C LEU A 100 -0.25 -10.21 3.81
N THR A 101 -0.32 -11.18 4.72
CA THR A 101 0.40 -12.45 4.56
C THR A 101 -0.42 -13.64 5.02
N ASN A 102 -0.18 -14.80 4.42
CA ASN A 102 -0.77 -16.07 4.87
C ASN A 102 -0.10 -16.60 6.15
N HIS A 103 1.00 -16.00 6.55
CA HIS A 103 1.76 -16.45 7.71
C HIS A 103 1.71 -15.39 8.82
N ALA A 104 0.49 -15.13 9.29
CA ALA A 104 0.23 -14.12 10.32
C ALA A 104 0.54 -14.65 11.72
N LEU A 105 1.76 -15.16 11.91
CA LEU A 105 2.20 -15.65 13.22
C LEU A 105 2.63 -14.47 14.10
N PRO A 106 2.48 -14.61 15.45
CA PRO A 106 2.87 -13.52 16.36
C PRO A 106 4.31 -13.06 16.19
N ALA A 107 5.23 -13.98 15.93
CA ALA A 107 6.64 -13.63 15.72
C ALA A 107 6.84 -12.74 14.50
N TYR A 108 6.11 -12.97 13.42
CA TYR A 108 6.18 -12.13 12.24
C TYR A 108 5.55 -10.76 12.48
N ARG A 109 4.44 -10.74 13.20
CA ARG A 109 3.78 -9.47 13.58
C ARG A 109 4.73 -8.61 14.40
N GLU A 110 5.37 -9.20 15.39
CA GLU A 110 6.32 -8.49 16.24
C GLU A 110 7.50 -7.95 15.44
N ARG A 111 8.02 -8.74 14.52
CA ARG A 111 9.12 -8.31 13.66
C ARG A 111 8.71 -7.13 12.78
N CYS A 112 7.50 -7.15 12.24
CA CYS A 112 6.98 -6.04 11.43
C CYS A 112 6.86 -4.77 12.26
N LEU A 113 6.43 -4.88 13.52
CA LEU A 113 6.36 -3.75 14.43
C LEU A 113 7.75 -3.12 14.66
N GLN A 114 8.80 -3.92 14.69
CA GLN A 114 10.18 -3.41 14.82
C GLN A 114 10.57 -2.52 13.64
N TYR A 115 10.00 -2.77 12.46
CA TYR A 115 10.22 -1.91 11.29
C TYR A 115 9.27 -0.73 11.24
N GLY A 116 8.42 -0.56 12.26
CA GLY A 116 7.48 0.54 12.33
C GLY A 116 6.14 0.29 11.64
N VAL A 117 5.91 -0.89 11.10
CA VAL A 117 4.66 -1.24 10.44
C VAL A 117 3.61 -1.56 11.49
N ARG A 118 2.48 -0.86 11.45
CA ARG A 118 1.40 -1.00 12.43
C ARG A 118 0.19 -1.75 11.90
N HIS A 119 0.15 -2.02 10.61
CA HIS A 119 -0.97 -2.68 9.94
C HIS A 119 -0.51 -4.05 9.46
N PHE A 120 -0.99 -5.08 10.11
CA PHE A 120 -0.60 -6.45 9.83
C PHE A 120 -1.86 -7.30 9.75
N PHE A 121 -2.10 -7.93 8.59
CA PHE A 121 -3.33 -8.66 8.31
C PHE A 121 -3.05 -10.06 7.81
N ASP A 122 -3.91 -11.00 8.22
CA ASP A 122 -3.93 -12.36 7.69
C ASP A 122 -4.66 -12.37 6.36
N LYS A 123 -4.00 -12.85 5.32
CA LYS A 123 -4.52 -12.83 3.95
C LYS A 123 -5.81 -13.64 3.81
N SER A 124 -5.91 -14.77 4.53
CA SER A 124 -7.06 -15.66 4.42
C SER A 124 -8.24 -15.22 5.29
N LEU A 125 -8.00 -14.50 6.39
CA LEU A 125 -9.04 -14.13 7.35
C LEU A 125 -9.38 -12.66 7.35
N GLU A 126 -8.45 -11.80 6.95
CA GLU A 126 -8.58 -10.36 7.15
C GLU A 126 -8.47 -9.56 5.85
N PHE A 127 -8.74 -10.19 4.71
CA PHE A 127 -8.66 -9.54 3.40
C PHE A 127 -9.48 -8.24 3.36
N ASP A 128 -10.71 -8.28 3.88
CA ASP A 128 -11.58 -7.11 3.87
C ASP A 128 -11.09 -6.01 4.80
N ARG A 129 -10.38 -6.38 5.86
CA ARG A 129 -9.86 -5.40 6.83
C ARG A 129 -8.77 -4.52 6.25
N VAL A 130 -7.91 -5.04 5.38
CA VAL A 130 -6.89 -4.21 4.74
C VAL A 130 -7.55 -3.19 3.82
N ILE A 131 -8.61 -3.58 3.13
CA ILE A 131 -9.36 -2.67 2.27
C ILE A 131 -9.99 -1.55 3.10
N ASP A 132 -10.65 -1.91 4.21
CA ASP A 132 -11.25 -0.93 5.12
C ASP A 132 -10.20 0.04 5.68
N ALA A 133 -9.04 -0.48 6.08
CA ALA A 133 -7.96 0.35 6.60
C ALA A 133 -7.44 1.33 5.55
N LEU A 134 -7.35 0.90 4.30
CA LEU A 134 -6.96 1.78 3.19
C LEU A 134 -7.98 2.89 2.97
N HIS A 135 -9.27 2.57 3.02
CA HIS A 135 -10.33 3.58 2.89
C HIS A 135 -10.31 4.57 4.04
N ASP A 136 -10.08 4.11 5.26
CA ASP A 136 -9.94 4.99 6.42
C ASP A 136 -8.77 5.95 6.23
N TYR A 137 -7.65 5.44 5.77
CA TYR A 137 -6.48 6.25 5.48
C TYR A 137 -6.78 7.31 4.40
N ALA A 138 -7.46 6.90 3.34
CA ALA A 138 -7.84 7.82 2.25
C ALA A 138 -8.73 8.95 2.76
N ARG A 139 -9.71 8.64 3.62
CA ARG A 139 -10.59 9.65 4.20
C ARG A 139 -9.85 10.64 5.08
N GLU A 140 -8.89 10.18 5.84
CA GLU A 140 -8.10 11.04 6.72
C GLU A 140 -7.20 12.00 5.95
N ARG A 141 -6.86 11.67 4.72
CA ARG A 141 -5.97 12.50 3.90
C ARG A 141 -6.71 13.63 3.16
N VAL A 142 -8.01 13.63 3.19
CA VAL A 142 -8.83 14.69 2.58
C VAL A 142 -9.14 15.84 3.58
#